data_cbc52d492b3aebedd11dc7821c15b2cb
#
_entry.id   cbc52d492b3aebedd11dc7821c15b2cb
#
_cell.length_a   1.000
_cell.length_b   1.000
_cell.length_c   1.000
_cell.angle_alpha   90.00
_cell.angle_beta   90.00
_cell.angle_gamma   90.00
#
_symmetry.space_group_name_H-M   'P 1'
#
loop_
_entity.id
_entity.type
_entity.pdbx_description
1 polymer ?
#
loop_
_entity_poly.entity_id
_entity_poly.type
_entity_poly.pdbx_seq_one_letter_code
_entity_poly.pdbx_strand_id
1 'polypeptide(L)'
;RSFVIPHIPHDDVVLPEEVQGIRAFGSETEMESVAGVMARHLETMRNKHSITLEHLRMGALKGVILDADGSVIYDLYDEFGITPATVNFELAVAGTNVKKKCADVLRHLEDNLKGEFMTGIHCLCSPEFFDALTDHAKVKDAYTYWQQGAVLINDMRAGFTFGGVTFEEYRGQATDATGATRRFIAAGEAHCFPIGTVDTFSTYFAPADFNETANTLGQPLYAKQEPRKFDRGTDLHTQANPLPMCHRPGVLVKLTAA
;
A
#
# COMPACT_ATOMS: atom_id res chain seq x y z
N ARG A 1 19.20 12.22 10.84
CA ARG A 1 19.32 10.88 10.26
C ARG A 1 19.32 10.98 8.75
N SER A 2 20.02 10.10 8.07
CA SER A 2 20.02 10.01 6.61
C SER A 2 19.46 8.66 6.20
N PHE A 3 18.60 8.68 5.17
CA PHE A 3 18.01 7.48 4.59
C PHE A 3 18.39 7.40 3.12
N VAL A 4 18.73 6.21 2.67
CA VAL A 4 19.00 5.94 1.25
C VAL A 4 17.69 5.57 0.57
N ILE A 5 17.36 6.26 -0.51
CA ILE A 5 16.15 5.98 -1.28
C ILE A 5 16.42 4.80 -2.21
N PRO A 6 15.57 3.76 -2.23
CA PRO A 6 15.76 2.60 -3.10
C PRO A 6 15.63 3.00 -4.58
N HIS A 7 16.44 2.35 -5.41
CA HIS A 7 16.43 2.50 -6.86
C HIS A 7 15.65 1.32 -7.46
N ILE A 8 14.57 1.61 -8.18
CA ILE A 8 13.67 0.60 -8.73
C ILE A 8 13.58 0.79 -10.25
N PRO A 9 14.48 0.17 -11.04
CA PRO A 9 14.42 0.18 -12.49
C PRO A 9 13.48 -0.91 -12.99
N HIS A 10 12.93 -0.70 -14.18
CA HIS A 10 12.17 -1.69 -14.91
C HIS A 10 12.44 -1.53 -16.41
N ASP A 11 12.93 -2.58 -17.02
CA ASP A 11 13.29 -2.62 -18.44
C ASP A 11 12.33 -3.51 -19.22
N ASP A 12 12.04 -3.12 -20.45
CA ASP A 12 11.23 -3.89 -21.38
C ASP A 12 11.69 -3.61 -22.82
N VAL A 13 11.25 -4.41 -23.76
CA VAL A 13 11.65 -4.33 -25.17
C VAL A 13 10.45 -4.52 -26.05
N VAL A 14 10.29 -3.66 -27.05
CA VAL A 14 9.32 -3.85 -28.13
C VAL A 14 10.05 -4.33 -29.37
N LEU A 15 9.71 -5.51 -29.85
CA LEU A 15 10.31 -6.12 -31.05
C LEU A 15 9.42 -5.97 -32.27
N PRO A 16 9.98 -5.90 -33.48
CA PRO A 16 9.21 -5.82 -34.73
C PRO A 16 8.23 -6.97 -34.91
N GLU A 17 8.55 -8.17 -34.41
CA GLU A 17 7.69 -9.35 -34.48
C GLU A 17 6.40 -9.22 -33.69
N GLU A 18 6.37 -8.38 -32.67
CA GLU A 18 5.17 -8.09 -31.87
C GLU A 18 4.14 -7.22 -32.61
N VAL A 19 4.56 -6.60 -33.70
CA VAL A 19 3.72 -5.70 -34.52
C VAL A 19 3.41 -6.33 -35.88
N GLN A 20 4.34 -7.13 -36.41
CA GLN A 20 4.25 -7.65 -37.75
C GLN A 20 3.11 -8.67 -37.90
N GLY A 21 2.16 -8.39 -38.78
CA GLY A 21 1.05 -9.28 -39.10
C GLY A 21 -0.08 -9.32 -38.04
N ILE A 22 0.01 -8.49 -37.00
CA ILE A 22 -0.99 -8.41 -35.95
C ILE A 22 -1.98 -7.29 -36.27
N ARG A 23 -3.27 -7.54 -35.98
CA ARG A 23 -4.33 -6.52 -36.12
C ARG A 23 -4.46 -5.71 -34.84
N ALA A 24 -4.77 -4.43 -34.98
CA ALA A 24 -5.05 -3.56 -33.86
C ALA A 24 -6.26 -4.06 -33.07
N PHE A 25 -6.19 -3.98 -31.76
CA PHE A 25 -7.28 -4.40 -30.88
C PHE A 25 -8.56 -3.59 -31.15
N GLY A 26 -9.66 -4.29 -31.39
CA GLY A 26 -10.95 -3.66 -31.71
C GLY A 26 -11.15 -3.25 -33.15
N SER A 27 -10.21 -3.56 -34.08
CA SER A 27 -10.34 -3.30 -35.51
C SER A 27 -10.17 -4.58 -36.33
N GLU A 28 -11.03 -4.76 -37.35
CA GLU A 28 -10.91 -5.88 -38.31
C GLU A 28 -9.97 -5.55 -39.49
N THR A 29 -9.71 -4.29 -39.73
CA THR A 29 -9.04 -3.81 -40.93
C THR A 29 -7.72 -3.09 -40.70
N GLU A 30 -7.51 -2.54 -39.50
CA GLU A 30 -6.30 -1.80 -39.19
C GLU A 30 -5.22 -2.72 -38.59
N MET A 31 -3.99 -2.50 -39.03
CA MET A 31 -2.83 -3.19 -38.48
C MET A 31 -2.37 -2.54 -37.21
N GLU A 32 -1.84 -3.32 -36.27
CA GLU A 32 -1.24 -2.83 -35.05
C GLU A 32 -0.06 -1.90 -35.37
N SER A 33 0.10 -0.86 -34.57
CA SER A 33 1.19 0.10 -34.71
C SER A 33 2.25 -0.09 -33.63
N VAL A 34 3.52 0.21 -33.96
CA VAL A 34 4.62 0.20 -32.99
C VAL A 34 4.29 1.11 -31.80
N ALA A 35 3.70 2.27 -32.05
CA ALA A 35 3.29 3.21 -31.00
C ALA A 35 2.21 2.61 -30.07
N GLY A 36 1.26 1.84 -30.62
CA GLY A 36 0.22 1.15 -29.84
C GLY A 36 0.79 0.07 -28.93
N VAL A 37 1.70 -0.76 -29.44
CA VAL A 37 2.40 -1.78 -28.65
C VAL A 37 3.23 -1.12 -27.55
N MET A 38 4.02 -0.10 -27.91
CA MET A 38 4.84 0.65 -26.97
C MET A 38 4.02 1.27 -25.83
N ALA A 39 2.85 1.86 -26.14
CA ALA A 39 1.97 2.42 -25.13
C ALA A 39 1.48 1.36 -24.12
N ARG A 40 1.13 0.16 -24.60
CA ARG A 40 0.71 -0.96 -23.73
C ARG A 40 1.85 -1.45 -22.82
N HIS A 41 3.09 -1.56 -23.34
CA HIS A 41 4.24 -1.91 -22.53
C HIS A 41 4.48 -0.86 -21.45
N LEU A 42 4.49 0.43 -21.78
CA LEU A 42 4.67 1.52 -20.83
C LEU A 42 3.56 1.55 -19.76
N GLU A 43 2.31 1.27 -20.14
CA GLU A 43 1.20 1.16 -19.18
C GLU A 43 1.40 -0.01 -18.23
N THR A 44 1.83 -1.17 -18.74
CA THR A 44 2.16 -2.34 -17.91
C THR A 44 3.29 -2.04 -16.93
N MET A 45 4.35 -1.39 -17.40
CA MET A 45 5.49 -0.98 -16.55
C MET A 45 5.03 0.02 -15.47
N ARG A 46 4.20 1.01 -15.84
CA ARG A 46 3.61 1.95 -14.89
C ARG A 46 2.79 1.25 -13.80
N ASN A 47 1.98 0.26 -14.18
CA ASN A 47 1.17 -0.51 -13.23
C ASN A 47 2.05 -1.30 -12.25
N LYS A 48 3.15 -1.88 -12.71
CA LYS A 48 4.14 -2.55 -11.85
C LYS A 48 4.76 -1.58 -10.82
N HIS A 49 5.16 -0.38 -11.27
CA HIS A 49 5.65 0.66 -10.34
C HIS A 49 4.59 1.10 -9.33
N SER A 50 3.33 1.18 -9.74
CA SER A 50 2.22 1.54 -8.83
C SER A 50 2.02 0.49 -7.74
N ILE A 51 2.05 -0.79 -8.08
CA ILE A 51 1.95 -1.90 -7.11
C ILE A 51 3.15 -1.89 -6.15
N THR A 52 4.36 -1.65 -6.66
CA THR A 52 5.57 -1.55 -5.82
C THR A 52 5.49 -0.37 -4.85
N LEU A 53 5.01 0.79 -5.33
CA LEU A 53 4.81 1.96 -4.47
C LEU A 53 3.76 1.69 -3.38
N GLU A 54 2.68 0.99 -3.71
CA GLU A 54 1.67 0.58 -2.73
C GLU A 54 2.26 -0.36 -1.69
N HIS A 55 3.05 -1.35 -2.09
CA HIS A 55 3.77 -2.24 -1.19
C HIS A 55 4.66 -1.47 -0.20
N LEU A 56 5.46 -0.53 -0.69
CA LEU A 56 6.32 0.30 0.14
C LEU A 56 5.52 1.21 1.09
N ARG A 57 4.40 1.79 0.63
CA ARG A 57 3.49 2.59 1.47
C ARG A 57 2.87 1.75 2.58
N MET A 58 2.45 0.53 2.27
CA MET A 58 1.97 -0.40 3.29
C MET A 58 3.06 -0.76 4.30
N GLY A 59 4.32 -0.89 3.85
CA GLY A 59 5.47 -1.02 4.75
C GLY A 59 5.60 0.16 5.70
N ALA A 60 5.50 1.39 5.20
CA ALA A 60 5.55 2.60 6.02
C ALA A 60 4.38 2.68 7.03
N LEU A 61 3.16 2.25 6.65
CA LEU A 61 2.01 2.16 7.54
C LEU A 61 2.15 1.04 8.60
N LYS A 62 2.93 0.01 8.33
CA LYS A 62 3.23 -1.06 9.29
C LYS A 62 4.47 -0.76 10.14
N GLY A 63 5.24 0.26 9.77
CA GLY A 63 6.49 0.64 10.42
C GLY A 63 7.71 -0.17 9.98
N VAL A 64 7.56 -1.13 9.06
CA VAL A 64 8.66 -1.92 8.49
C VAL A 64 8.53 -1.95 6.98
N ILE A 65 9.47 -1.31 6.30
CA ILE A 65 9.50 -1.22 4.84
C ILE A 65 10.30 -2.40 4.30
N LEU A 66 9.65 -3.21 3.48
CA LEU A 66 10.21 -4.42 2.91
C LEU A 66 10.45 -4.24 1.41
N ASP A 67 11.47 -4.91 0.91
CA ASP A 67 11.70 -5.10 -0.53
C ASP A 67 10.76 -6.18 -1.09
N ALA A 68 10.74 -6.34 -2.40
CA ALA A 68 9.92 -7.32 -3.10
C ALA A 68 10.24 -8.77 -2.72
N ASP A 69 11.48 -9.07 -2.33
CA ASP A 69 11.92 -10.39 -1.85
C ASP A 69 11.57 -10.65 -0.38
N GLY A 70 11.09 -9.62 0.35
CA GLY A 70 10.76 -9.67 1.77
C GLY A 70 11.91 -9.30 2.69
N SER A 71 13.07 -8.91 2.16
CA SER A 71 14.16 -8.35 2.96
C SER A 71 13.77 -6.98 3.52
N VAL A 72 14.29 -6.62 4.69
CA VAL A 72 13.99 -5.35 5.35
C VAL A 72 14.85 -4.26 4.72
N ILE A 73 14.20 -3.26 4.10
CA ILE A 73 14.87 -2.02 3.67
C ILE A 73 15.08 -1.12 4.88
N TYR A 74 14.00 -0.85 5.64
CA TYR A 74 14.06 -0.08 6.88
C TYR A 74 13.06 -0.62 7.89
N ASP A 75 13.52 -0.81 9.13
CA ASP A 75 12.67 -0.94 10.30
C ASP A 75 12.59 0.44 10.98
N LEU A 76 11.45 1.12 10.83
CA LEU A 76 11.26 2.46 11.36
C LEU A 76 11.21 2.45 12.90
N TYR A 77 10.83 1.35 13.51
CA TYR A 77 10.82 1.23 14.97
C TYR A 77 12.25 1.22 15.52
N ASP A 78 13.13 0.41 14.95
CA ASP A 78 14.55 0.37 15.34
C ASP A 78 15.24 1.70 15.03
N GLU A 79 14.98 2.26 13.84
CA GLU A 79 15.56 3.54 13.44
C GLU A 79 15.18 4.69 14.38
N PHE A 80 13.95 4.70 14.88
CA PHE A 80 13.49 5.74 15.81
C PHE A 80 13.63 5.36 17.29
N GLY A 81 14.04 4.12 17.60
CA GLY A 81 14.17 3.61 18.98
C GLY A 81 12.82 3.51 19.68
N ILE A 82 11.79 3.04 18.98
CA ILE A 82 10.42 2.95 19.47
C ILE A 82 10.02 1.47 19.54
N THR A 83 9.33 1.07 20.60
CA THR A 83 8.75 -0.26 20.68
C THR A 83 7.43 -0.32 19.90
N PRO A 84 7.25 -1.28 18.98
CA PRO A 84 5.99 -1.45 18.25
C PRO A 84 4.80 -1.68 19.19
N ALA A 85 3.70 -0.97 18.96
CA ALA A 85 2.48 -1.15 19.72
C ALA A 85 1.60 -2.25 19.08
N THR A 86 1.17 -3.21 19.92
CA THR A 86 0.25 -4.26 19.50
C THR A 86 -0.92 -4.33 20.47
N VAL A 87 -2.15 -4.36 19.94
CA VAL A 87 -3.38 -4.55 20.73
C VAL A 87 -4.07 -5.82 20.28
N ASN A 88 -4.19 -6.78 21.19
CA ASN A 88 -4.96 -7.99 20.92
C ASN A 88 -6.45 -7.73 21.13
N PHE A 89 -7.27 -7.93 20.10
CA PHE A 89 -8.72 -7.72 20.16
C PHE A 89 -9.47 -8.91 20.73
N GLU A 90 -8.84 -10.11 20.79
CA GLU A 90 -9.45 -11.32 21.34
C GLU A 90 -10.85 -11.60 20.76
N LEU A 91 -10.99 -11.51 19.43
CA LEU A 91 -12.28 -11.58 18.73
C LEU A 91 -12.92 -12.98 18.82
N ALA A 92 -12.14 -14.00 19.15
CA ALA A 92 -12.68 -15.34 19.39
C ALA A 92 -13.45 -15.45 20.74
N VAL A 93 -13.28 -14.48 21.64
CA VAL A 93 -13.91 -14.50 22.97
C VAL A 93 -15.15 -13.61 22.97
N ALA A 94 -16.34 -14.18 22.93
CA ALA A 94 -17.62 -13.45 22.85
C ALA A 94 -17.85 -12.39 23.97
N GLY A 95 -17.15 -12.51 25.11
CA GLY A 95 -17.21 -11.58 26.23
C GLY A 95 -16.32 -10.35 26.10
N THR A 96 -15.42 -10.32 25.14
CA THR A 96 -14.43 -9.23 24.98
C THR A 96 -15.11 -7.90 24.73
N ASN A 97 -14.64 -6.86 25.41
CA ASN A 97 -15.13 -5.51 25.23
C ASN A 97 -14.37 -4.81 24.09
N VAL A 98 -14.79 -5.07 22.84
CA VAL A 98 -14.19 -4.52 21.63
C VAL A 98 -14.18 -2.98 21.66
N LYS A 99 -15.23 -2.33 22.20
CA LYS A 99 -15.28 -0.87 22.32
C LYS A 99 -14.15 -0.33 23.21
N LYS A 100 -13.81 -1.05 24.29
CA LYS A 100 -12.68 -0.68 25.16
C LYS A 100 -11.36 -0.83 24.40
N LYS A 101 -11.18 -1.89 23.63
CA LYS A 101 -9.98 -2.11 22.81
C LYS A 101 -9.81 -0.96 21.78
N CYS A 102 -10.90 -0.52 21.14
CA CYS A 102 -10.87 0.67 20.26
C CYS A 102 -10.47 1.94 21.02
N ALA A 103 -11.00 2.15 22.24
CA ALA A 103 -10.62 3.28 23.07
C ALA A 103 -9.14 3.24 23.51
N ASP A 104 -8.59 2.06 23.74
CA ASP A 104 -7.17 1.90 24.09
C ASP A 104 -6.27 2.23 22.87
N VAL A 105 -6.68 1.84 21.65
CA VAL A 105 -6.02 2.27 20.39
C VAL A 105 -6.06 3.78 20.25
N LEU A 106 -7.24 4.39 20.44
CA LEU A 106 -7.41 5.85 20.31
C LEU A 106 -6.48 6.61 21.25
N ARG A 107 -6.46 6.24 22.54
CA ARG A 107 -5.57 6.84 23.54
C ARG A 107 -4.10 6.69 23.18
N HIS A 108 -3.70 5.49 22.71
CA HIS A 108 -2.33 5.26 22.29
C HIS A 108 -1.90 6.20 21.16
N LEU A 109 -2.76 6.40 20.14
CA LEU A 109 -2.47 7.32 19.06
C LEU A 109 -2.38 8.76 19.56
N GLU A 110 -3.35 9.20 20.39
CA GLU A 110 -3.37 10.55 20.98
C GLU A 110 -2.10 10.83 21.79
N ASP A 111 -1.67 9.89 22.62
CA ASP A 111 -0.46 10.01 23.45
C ASP A 111 0.82 10.11 22.61
N ASN A 112 0.86 9.50 21.43
CA ASN A 112 2.04 9.45 20.55
C ASN A 112 2.05 10.49 19.42
N LEU A 113 0.96 11.23 19.19
CA LEU A 113 0.90 12.31 18.20
C LEU A 113 1.80 13.51 18.54
N LYS A 114 2.12 13.70 19.85
CA LYS A 114 3.08 14.71 20.34
C LYS A 114 2.79 16.13 19.79
N GLY A 115 1.52 16.55 19.87
CA GLY A 115 1.09 17.92 19.51
C GLY A 115 0.66 18.10 18.04
N GLU A 116 0.61 17.03 17.24
CA GLU A 116 -0.03 17.04 15.94
C GLU A 116 -1.52 16.69 16.09
N PHE A 117 -2.35 17.22 15.18
CA PHE A 117 -3.78 16.93 15.16
C PHE A 117 -4.06 15.79 14.17
N MET A 118 -5.06 14.97 14.49
CA MET A 118 -5.66 14.00 13.58
C MET A 118 -7.14 14.26 13.42
N THR A 119 -7.71 13.93 12.27
CA THR A 119 -9.14 14.02 12.00
C THR A 119 -9.87 12.71 12.33
N GLY A 120 -9.16 11.61 12.43
CA GLY A 120 -9.71 10.31 12.74
C GLY A 120 -8.64 9.22 12.72
N ILE A 121 -9.08 7.99 12.99
CA ILE A 121 -8.25 6.80 12.94
C ILE A 121 -8.79 5.86 11.87
N HIS A 122 -7.92 5.44 10.98
CA HIS A 122 -8.22 4.45 9.95
C HIS A 122 -7.47 3.16 10.23
N CYS A 123 -8.11 2.04 9.97
CA CYS A 123 -7.55 0.72 10.21
C CYS A 123 -7.77 -0.17 8.99
N LEU A 124 -6.68 -0.56 8.34
CA LEU A 124 -6.71 -1.51 7.24
C LEU A 124 -6.63 -2.94 7.79
N CYS A 125 -7.61 -3.74 7.47
CA CYS A 125 -7.83 -5.07 8.04
C CYS A 125 -7.63 -6.15 7.00
N SER A 126 -7.05 -7.29 7.39
CA SER A 126 -7.18 -8.51 6.60
C SER A 126 -8.65 -8.96 6.58
N PRO A 127 -9.10 -9.69 5.54
CA PRO A 127 -10.46 -10.23 5.48
C PRO A 127 -10.84 -11.02 6.73
N GLU A 128 -9.93 -11.85 7.23
CA GLU A 128 -10.14 -12.70 8.40
C GLU A 128 -10.34 -11.88 9.69
N PHE A 129 -9.59 -10.78 9.84
CA PHE A 129 -9.78 -9.88 10.98
C PHE A 129 -11.11 -9.12 10.86
N PHE A 130 -11.43 -8.62 9.66
CA PHE A 130 -12.64 -7.85 9.39
C PHE A 130 -13.89 -8.68 9.64
N ASP A 131 -13.93 -9.93 9.12
CA ASP A 131 -15.03 -10.87 9.34
C ASP A 131 -15.20 -11.18 10.83
N ALA A 132 -14.10 -11.50 11.53
CA ALA A 132 -14.14 -11.77 12.97
C ALA A 132 -14.64 -10.55 13.78
N LEU A 133 -14.27 -9.33 13.38
CA LEU A 133 -14.73 -8.10 14.03
C LEU A 133 -16.23 -7.87 13.82
N THR A 134 -16.69 -7.97 12.59
CA THR A 134 -18.11 -7.74 12.25
C THR A 134 -19.02 -8.83 12.77
N ASP A 135 -18.50 -10.06 12.89
CA ASP A 135 -19.24 -11.21 13.46
C ASP A 135 -19.26 -11.24 14.99
N HIS A 136 -18.42 -10.46 15.64
CA HIS A 136 -18.33 -10.45 17.10
C HIS A 136 -19.65 -10.02 17.75
N ALA A 137 -20.15 -10.79 18.74
CA ALA A 137 -21.47 -10.61 19.35
C ALA A 137 -21.69 -9.16 19.87
N LYS A 138 -20.70 -8.59 20.58
CA LYS A 138 -20.81 -7.21 21.14
C LYS A 138 -20.85 -6.13 20.06
N VAL A 139 -20.24 -6.38 18.89
CA VAL A 139 -20.28 -5.46 17.76
C VAL A 139 -21.66 -5.54 17.10
N LYS A 140 -22.18 -6.75 16.85
CA LYS A 140 -23.54 -6.97 16.32
C LYS A 140 -24.60 -6.37 17.23
N ASP A 141 -24.53 -6.58 18.54
CA ASP A 141 -25.47 -6.03 19.51
C ASP A 141 -25.49 -4.50 19.45
N ALA A 142 -24.31 -3.85 19.45
CA ALA A 142 -24.23 -2.40 19.38
C ALA A 142 -24.87 -1.82 18.10
N TYR A 143 -24.69 -2.52 16.98
CA TYR A 143 -25.32 -2.13 15.70
C TYR A 143 -26.83 -2.33 15.69
N THR A 144 -27.31 -3.40 16.25
CA THR A 144 -28.76 -3.71 16.32
C THR A 144 -29.49 -2.64 17.12
N TYR A 145 -28.87 -2.12 18.18
CA TYR A 145 -29.45 -1.06 19.00
C TYR A 145 -29.37 0.35 18.37
N TRP A 146 -28.37 0.61 17.50
CA TRP A 146 -28.17 1.95 16.97
C TRP A 146 -28.82 2.21 15.62
N GLN A 147 -28.95 1.20 14.78
CA GLN A 147 -29.65 1.31 13.49
C GLN A 147 -30.57 0.11 13.29
N GLN A 148 -31.86 0.37 13.26
CA GLN A 148 -32.89 -0.63 12.94
C GLN A 148 -32.65 -1.29 11.57
N GLY A 149 -31.68 -2.18 11.47
CA GLY A 149 -31.51 -3.13 10.38
C GLY A 149 -30.97 -2.64 9.03
N ALA A 150 -30.92 -1.34 8.75
CA ALA A 150 -30.57 -0.83 7.41
C ALA A 150 -29.09 -0.94 7.04
N VAL A 151 -28.18 -0.94 8.02
CA VAL A 151 -26.73 -0.96 7.78
C VAL A 151 -26.17 -2.38 7.58
N LEU A 152 -26.84 -3.39 8.12
CA LEU A 152 -26.42 -4.80 7.97
C LEU A 152 -26.62 -5.36 6.54
N ILE A 153 -27.33 -4.62 5.68
CA ILE A 153 -27.64 -5.04 4.31
C ILE A 153 -26.61 -4.46 3.31
N ASN A 154 -25.88 -3.40 3.69
CA ASN A 154 -24.89 -2.77 2.83
C ASN A 154 -23.52 -3.40 2.96
N ASP A 155 -22.72 -3.31 1.90
CA ASP A 155 -21.31 -3.70 1.91
C ASP A 155 -20.50 -2.77 2.82
N MET A 156 -20.10 -3.28 3.98
CA MET A 156 -19.35 -2.52 4.99
C MET A 156 -17.83 -2.57 4.78
N ARG A 157 -17.35 -3.31 3.78
CA ARG A 157 -15.90 -3.52 3.56
C ARG A 157 -15.14 -2.24 3.26
N ALA A 158 -15.79 -1.27 2.63
CA ALA A 158 -15.20 0.02 2.27
C ALA A 158 -15.12 1.03 3.44
N GLY A 159 -15.64 0.68 4.64
CA GLY A 159 -15.56 1.53 5.81
C GLY A 159 -16.62 1.20 6.86
N PHE A 160 -16.19 0.56 7.92
CA PHE A 160 -17.01 0.23 9.09
C PHE A 160 -16.50 1.00 10.30
N THR A 161 -17.26 1.95 10.81
CA THR A 161 -16.85 2.75 11.98
C THR A 161 -17.38 2.16 13.27
N PHE A 162 -16.49 1.80 14.18
CA PHE A 162 -16.82 1.30 15.49
C PHE A 162 -15.84 1.83 16.57
N GLY A 163 -16.39 2.33 17.69
CA GLY A 163 -15.59 2.82 18.80
C GLY A 163 -14.66 4.00 18.47
N GLY A 164 -14.94 4.78 17.41
CA GLY A 164 -14.11 5.91 16.95
C GLY A 164 -13.03 5.52 15.95
N VAL A 165 -12.95 4.24 15.56
CA VAL A 165 -12.01 3.73 14.55
C VAL A 165 -12.79 3.32 13.30
N THR A 166 -12.33 3.71 12.13
CA THR A 166 -12.88 3.26 10.84
C THR A 166 -12.07 2.06 10.34
N PHE A 167 -12.71 0.92 10.23
CA PHE A 167 -12.13 -0.33 9.73
C PHE A 167 -12.49 -0.51 8.27
N GLU A 168 -11.51 -0.85 7.45
CA GLU A 168 -11.65 -1.14 6.02
C GLU A 168 -11.02 -2.48 5.69
N GLU A 169 -11.72 -3.32 4.93
CA GLU A 169 -11.14 -4.56 4.41
C GLU A 169 -10.15 -4.25 3.31
N TYR A 170 -8.90 -4.65 3.51
CA TYR A 170 -7.82 -4.44 2.55
C TYR A 170 -7.30 -5.77 1.99
N ARG A 171 -7.33 -5.92 0.67
CA ARG A 171 -6.95 -7.15 -0.03
C ARG A 171 -5.74 -6.98 -0.94
N GLY A 172 -4.96 -5.93 -0.75
CA GLY A 172 -3.75 -5.69 -1.53
C GLY A 172 -2.79 -6.86 -1.44
N GLN A 173 -2.34 -7.32 -2.61
CA GLN A 173 -1.37 -8.40 -2.75
C GLN A 173 -0.55 -8.19 -4.02
N ALA A 174 0.65 -8.72 -4.03
CA ALA A 174 1.51 -8.73 -5.20
C ALA A 174 2.18 -10.09 -5.37
N THR A 175 2.57 -10.41 -6.58
CA THR A 175 3.38 -11.59 -6.89
C THR A 175 4.84 -11.17 -6.91
N ASP A 176 5.66 -11.82 -6.11
CA ASP A 176 7.09 -11.57 -6.06
C ASP A 176 7.82 -12.17 -7.28
N ALA A 177 9.13 -11.92 -7.38
CA ALA A 177 9.97 -12.41 -8.48
C ALA A 177 10.04 -13.96 -8.55
N THR A 178 9.68 -14.67 -7.47
CA THR A 178 9.63 -16.13 -7.41
C THR A 178 8.30 -16.72 -7.86
N GLY A 179 7.30 -15.86 -8.14
CA GLY A 179 5.93 -16.26 -8.48
C GLY A 179 5.02 -16.50 -7.26
N ALA A 180 5.51 -16.26 -6.04
CA ALA A 180 4.69 -16.39 -4.84
C ALA A 180 3.84 -15.13 -4.61
N THR A 181 2.54 -15.32 -4.35
CA THR A 181 1.65 -14.22 -4.00
C THR A 181 1.81 -13.86 -2.54
N ARG A 182 2.14 -12.60 -2.26
CA ARG A 182 2.28 -12.05 -0.92
C ARG A 182 1.18 -11.04 -0.64
N ARG A 183 0.42 -11.26 0.43
CA ARG A 183 -0.53 -10.28 0.95
C ARG A 183 0.22 -9.17 1.67
N PHE A 184 -0.21 -7.93 1.51
CA PHE A 184 0.42 -6.80 2.20
C PHE A 184 0.04 -6.74 3.69
N ILE A 185 -1.12 -7.29 4.07
CA ILE A 185 -1.54 -7.51 5.47
C ILE A 185 -1.69 -9.02 5.70
N ALA A 186 -1.06 -9.53 6.75
CA ALA A 186 -1.15 -10.93 7.10
C ALA A 186 -2.54 -11.30 7.64
N ALA A 187 -2.92 -12.56 7.48
CA ALA A 187 -4.22 -13.05 7.94
C ALA A 187 -4.38 -12.85 9.46
N GLY A 188 -5.55 -12.39 9.89
CA GLY A 188 -5.87 -12.13 11.31
C GLY A 188 -5.21 -10.86 11.88
N GLU A 189 -4.59 -10.03 11.04
CA GLU A 189 -3.98 -8.76 11.43
C GLU A 189 -4.73 -7.57 10.85
N ALA A 190 -4.61 -6.44 11.55
CA ALA A 190 -5.01 -5.13 11.07
C ALA A 190 -4.03 -4.07 11.55
N HIS A 191 -3.92 -2.96 10.81
CA HIS A 191 -2.99 -1.88 11.10
C HIS A 191 -3.74 -0.56 11.16
N CYS A 192 -3.71 0.07 12.34
CA CYS A 192 -4.32 1.37 12.60
C CYS A 192 -3.30 2.49 12.51
N PHE A 193 -3.73 3.61 11.94
CA PHE A 193 -2.94 4.82 11.78
C PHE A 193 -3.84 6.06 11.82
N PRO A 194 -3.31 7.24 12.19
CA PRO A 194 -4.05 8.48 12.18
C PRO A 194 -4.23 9.00 10.75
N ILE A 195 -5.36 9.65 10.49
CA ILE A 195 -5.64 10.38 9.23
C ILE A 195 -5.78 11.86 9.50
N GLY A 196 -5.52 12.68 8.44
CA GLY A 196 -5.60 14.14 8.54
C GLY A 196 -4.44 14.79 9.29
N THR A 197 -3.35 14.06 9.49
CA THR A 197 -2.07 14.58 10.01
C THR A 197 -1.30 15.31 8.93
N VAL A 198 -0.46 16.27 9.32
CA VAL A 198 0.31 17.11 8.38
C VAL A 198 1.67 16.48 8.05
N ASP A 199 2.43 16.07 9.08
CA ASP A 199 3.83 15.66 8.94
C ASP A 199 4.09 14.19 9.31
N THR A 200 3.06 13.41 9.66
CA THR A 200 3.24 12.02 10.09
C THR A 200 3.69 11.12 8.95
N PHE A 201 3.13 11.31 7.74
CA PHE A 201 3.45 10.49 6.57
C PHE A 201 3.93 11.35 5.42
N SER A 202 5.00 10.94 4.76
CA SER A 202 5.47 11.56 3.53
C SER A 202 6.09 10.53 2.60
N THR A 203 6.11 10.84 1.30
CA THR A 203 6.81 10.04 0.30
C THR A 203 7.88 10.92 -0.34
N TYR A 204 9.13 10.49 -0.23
CA TYR A 204 10.27 11.13 -0.86
C TYR A 204 10.57 10.46 -2.19
N PHE A 205 10.95 11.26 -3.17
CA PHE A 205 11.38 10.77 -4.48
C PHE A 205 12.80 11.23 -4.75
N ALA A 206 13.67 10.31 -5.15
CA ALA A 206 15.00 10.65 -5.63
C ALA A 206 14.99 10.83 -7.15
N PRO A 207 15.93 11.64 -7.71
CA PRO A 207 16.11 11.72 -9.14
C PRO A 207 16.54 10.35 -9.72
N ALA A 208 16.25 10.13 -11.00
CA ALA A 208 16.77 8.97 -11.71
C ALA A 208 18.28 9.11 -11.94
N ASP A 209 18.96 8.03 -12.25
CA ASP A 209 20.40 7.98 -12.53
C ASP A 209 20.76 8.32 -13.99
N PHE A 210 19.99 9.26 -14.59
CA PHE A 210 20.29 9.80 -15.90
C PHE A 210 21.14 11.06 -15.80
N ASN A 211 22.01 11.29 -16.79
CA ASN A 211 22.83 12.52 -16.82
C ASN A 211 21.99 13.81 -16.76
N GLU A 212 20.80 13.81 -17.36
CA GLU A 212 19.90 14.97 -17.40
C GLU A 212 19.16 15.21 -16.09
N THR A 213 19.04 14.20 -15.24
CA THR A 213 18.35 14.28 -13.93
C THR A 213 19.32 14.52 -12.78
N ALA A 214 20.62 14.55 -13.06
CA ALA A 214 21.63 14.84 -12.04
C ALA A 214 21.38 16.23 -11.41
N ASN A 215 21.35 16.28 -10.07
CA ASN A 215 21.08 17.49 -9.27
C ASN A 215 19.68 18.11 -9.50
N THR A 216 18.71 17.36 -9.99
CA THR A 216 17.31 17.80 -10.10
C THR A 216 16.45 17.26 -8.97
N LEU A 217 15.24 17.79 -8.81
CA LEU A 217 14.26 17.22 -7.88
C LEU A 217 13.72 15.89 -8.42
N GLY A 218 13.56 14.92 -7.52
CA GLY A 218 13.00 13.62 -7.88
C GLY A 218 11.56 13.71 -8.36
N GLN A 219 11.24 12.91 -9.39
CA GLN A 219 9.90 12.76 -9.95
C GLN A 219 9.34 11.37 -9.57
N PRO A 220 8.01 11.21 -9.53
CA PRO A 220 7.39 9.93 -9.17
C PRO A 220 7.73 8.78 -10.11
N LEU A 221 7.92 9.07 -11.41
CA LEU A 221 8.23 8.09 -12.43
C LEU A 221 9.01 8.74 -13.57
N TYR A 222 10.01 8.05 -14.05
CA TYR A 222 10.79 8.38 -15.24
C TYR A 222 10.59 7.31 -16.29
N ALA A 223 10.60 7.71 -17.58
CA ALA A 223 10.55 6.79 -18.70
C ALA A 223 11.50 7.26 -19.79
N LYS A 224 12.23 6.34 -20.37
CA LYS A 224 13.09 6.54 -21.54
C LYS A 224 12.89 5.45 -22.55
N GLN A 225 13.18 5.78 -23.79
CA GLN A 225 13.17 4.84 -24.92
C GLN A 225 14.43 5.06 -25.75
N GLU A 226 15.00 3.97 -26.24
CA GLU A 226 16.15 3.98 -27.15
C GLU A 226 15.95 2.97 -28.27
N PRO A 227 16.10 3.39 -29.56
CA PRO A 227 16.06 2.45 -30.66
C PRO A 227 17.30 1.55 -30.64
N ARG A 228 17.09 0.25 -30.84
CA ARG A 228 18.17 -0.73 -30.96
C ARG A 228 18.98 -0.53 -32.25
N LYS A 229 20.21 -1.02 -32.22
CA LYS A 229 21.07 -1.02 -33.43
C LYS A 229 20.34 -1.66 -34.61
N PHE A 230 20.45 -1.01 -35.78
CA PHE A 230 19.81 -1.43 -37.02
C PHE A 230 18.26 -1.39 -36.99
N ASP A 231 17.68 -0.59 -36.09
CA ASP A 231 16.23 -0.45 -35.93
C ASP A 231 15.50 -1.79 -35.68
N ARG A 232 16.15 -2.68 -34.90
CA ARG A 232 15.64 -4.01 -34.56
C ARG A 232 14.78 -4.05 -33.30
N GLY A 233 14.05 -2.98 -33.04
CA GLY A 233 13.19 -2.81 -31.87
C GLY A 233 13.53 -1.57 -31.08
N THR A 234 12.80 -1.36 -29.97
CA THR A 234 12.97 -0.23 -29.06
C THR A 234 13.10 -0.75 -27.65
N ASP A 235 14.19 -0.38 -26.97
CA ASP A 235 14.36 -0.59 -25.54
C ASP A 235 13.57 0.46 -24.78
N LEU A 236 12.79 0.00 -23.79
CA LEU A 236 12.03 0.83 -22.88
C LEU A 236 12.63 0.70 -21.49
N HIS A 237 12.90 1.82 -20.86
CA HIS A 237 13.39 1.89 -19.48
C HIS A 237 12.47 2.79 -18.66
N THR A 238 11.98 2.28 -17.54
CA THR A 238 11.25 3.09 -16.57
C THR A 238 11.90 2.95 -15.20
N GLN A 239 11.87 4.03 -14.44
CA GLN A 239 12.49 4.08 -13.12
C GLN A 239 11.64 4.91 -12.17
N ALA A 240 11.46 4.38 -10.96
CA ALA A 240 10.86 5.09 -9.84
C ALA A 240 11.74 4.90 -8.61
N ASN A 241 12.01 5.98 -7.87
CA ASN A 241 12.83 5.96 -6.66
C ASN A 241 12.02 6.53 -5.49
N PRO A 242 10.96 5.87 -5.02
CA PRO A 242 10.14 6.32 -3.91
C PRO A 242 10.67 5.80 -2.58
N LEU A 243 10.57 6.61 -1.53
CA LEU A 243 10.69 6.18 -0.15
C LEU A 243 9.50 6.74 0.65
N PRO A 244 8.41 6.00 0.79
CA PRO A 244 7.37 6.32 1.76
C PRO A 244 7.90 6.15 3.18
N MET A 245 7.55 7.07 4.07
CA MET A 245 8.04 7.06 5.43
C MET A 245 6.99 7.53 6.42
N CYS A 246 6.95 6.89 7.58
CA CYS A 246 6.28 7.40 8.76
C CYS A 246 7.30 8.08 9.68
N HIS A 247 7.16 9.39 9.90
CA HIS A 247 8.07 10.15 10.76
C HIS A 247 7.84 9.93 12.26
N ARG A 248 6.68 9.36 12.59
CA ARG A 248 6.25 9.10 13.98
C ARG A 248 5.76 7.66 14.13
N PRO A 249 6.63 6.63 14.03
CA PRO A 249 6.20 5.23 14.08
C PRO A 249 5.46 4.85 15.37
N GLY A 250 5.61 5.63 16.45
CA GLY A 250 4.88 5.43 17.70
C GLY A 250 3.35 5.57 17.57
N VAL A 251 2.83 6.22 16.52
CA VAL A 251 1.39 6.33 16.28
C VAL A 251 0.82 5.12 15.54
N LEU A 252 1.66 4.20 15.08
CA LEU A 252 1.22 3.00 14.37
C LEU A 252 0.86 1.91 15.39
N VAL A 253 -0.30 1.28 15.21
CA VAL A 253 -0.77 0.21 16.10
C VAL A 253 -1.15 -1.00 15.27
N LYS A 254 -0.51 -2.13 15.58
CA LYS A 254 -0.88 -3.43 15.05
C LYS A 254 -2.01 -4.02 15.89
N LEU A 255 -3.07 -4.50 15.24
CA LEU A 255 -4.13 -5.25 15.90
C LEU A 255 -4.04 -6.73 15.51
N THR A 256 -4.39 -7.61 16.45
CA THR A 256 -4.50 -9.04 16.20
C THR A 256 -5.89 -9.54 16.62
N ALA A 257 -6.43 -10.51 15.88
CA ALA A 257 -7.73 -11.11 16.16
C ALA A 257 -7.69 -12.15 17.29
N ALA A 258 -6.51 -12.76 17.55
CA ALA A 258 -6.33 -13.88 18.48
C ALA A 258 -6.16 -13.43 19.92
#